data_b0b8f35457c9d99b380efcb322cc89dc
#
_entry.id   b0b8f35457c9d99b380efcb322cc89dc
#
_cell.length_a   1.000
_cell.length_b   1.000
_cell.length_c   1.000
_cell.angle_alpha   90.00
_cell.angle_beta   90.00
_cell.angle_gamma   90.00
#
_symmetry.space_group_name_H-M   'P 1'
#
loop_
_entity.id
_entity.type
_entity.pdbx_description
1 polymer ?
#
loop_
_entity_poly.entity_id
_entity_poly.type
_entity_poly.pdbx_seq_one_letter_code
_entity_poly.pdbx_strand_id
1 'polypeptide(L)'
;PLPELLQMAMTYGAEAMRRPVEIEFAVNLNDDRTGELYLLQIRPIVDSKQMLEEDLTAIHDEECLLRSHNSLGHGVSDDVQDVVYVKTDSSFSASNNPTIADEIERINRKFLDTDKNYVLIGPGRWGSSDPWLGVPVKWPHISAARVIVEEGLEHYRVDPSQGTHFFQNLTSFGVGYFTINPYKEDGFYQRSVLDSLPAVEETQWVRHVRFPKPLKIMMDGKKQEALIMLPQEEKE
;
A
#
# COMPACT_ATOMS: atom_id res chain seq x y z
N PRO A 1 32.30 21.73 -4.77
CA PRO A 1 31.12 22.42 -4.28
C PRO A 1 29.95 21.46 -4.22
N LEU A 2 29.18 21.51 -3.15
CA LEU A 2 28.10 20.56 -2.89
C LEU A 2 27.00 20.56 -3.96
N PRO A 3 26.54 21.70 -4.49
CA PRO A 3 25.48 21.71 -5.50
C PRO A 3 25.84 20.96 -6.78
N GLU A 4 27.05 21.07 -7.25
CA GLU A 4 27.52 20.38 -8.46
C GLU A 4 27.63 18.87 -8.25
N LEU A 5 28.04 18.42 -7.07
CA LEU A 5 28.08 17.01 -6.72
C LEU A 5 26.68 16.42 -6.65
N LEU A 6 25.72 17.13 -6.05
CA LEU A 6 24.32 16.70 -5.99
C LEU A 6 23.68 16.65 -7.38
N GLN A 7 23.92 17.68 -8.21
CA GLN A 7 23.44 17.68 -9.59
C GLN A 7 24.00 16.53 -10.40
N MET A 8 25.29 16.22 -10.24
CA MET A 8 25.94 15.10 -10.91
C MET A 8 25.35 13.75 -10.45
N ALA A 9 25.14 13.57 -9.14
CA ALA A 9 24.51 12.37 -8.60
C ALA A 9 23.07 12.17 -9.14
N MET A 10 22.28 13.25 -9.20
CA MET A 10 20.92 13.22 -9.76
C MET A 10 20.93 12.91 -11.26
N THR A 11 21.88 13.49 -12.02
CA THR A 11 21.98 13.26 -13.46
C THR A 11 22.32 11.81 -13.77
N TYR A 12 23.38 11.27 -13.14
CA TYR A 12 23.75 9.86 -13.33
C TYR A 12 22.67 8.89 -12.84
N GLY A 13 22.02 9.24 -11.73
CA GLY A 13 20.89 8.45 -11.22
C GLY A 13 19.72 8.41 -12.21
N ALA A 14 19.37 9.58 -12.78
CA ALA A 14 18.29 9.67 -13.76
C ALA A 14 18.61 8.91 -15.05
N GLU A 15 19.88 8.98 -15.52
CA GLU A 15 20.33 8.20 -16.68
C GLU A 15 20.28 6.69 -16.42
N ALA A 16 20.80 6.24 -15.27
CA ALA A 16 20.82 4.83 -14.89
C ALA A 16 19.42 4.25 -14.72
N MET A 17 18.50 5.00 -14.10
CA MET A 17 17.13 4.58 -13.84
C MET A 17 16.16 4.93 -14.97
N ARG A 18 16.63 5.66 -16.02
CA ARG A 18 15.83 6.17 -17.14
C ARG A 18 14.60 6.97 -16.71
N ARG A 19 14.69 7.65 -15.56
CA ARG A 19 13.62 8.47 -14.94
C ARG A 19 14.26 9.53 -14.05
N PRO A 20 13.60 10.66 -13.81
CA PRO A 20 13.99 11.59 -12.76
C PRO A 20 14.15 10.86 -11.43
N VAL A 21 15.10 11.29 -10.62
CA VAL A 21 15.38 10.67 -9.31
C VAL A 21 15.34 11.70 -8.19
N GLU A 22 15.02 11.24 -7.01
CA GLU A 22 15.29 11.93 -5.74
C GLU A 22 16.46 11.25 -5.05
N ILE A 23 17.22 12.03 -4.29
CA ILE A 23 18.35 11.52 -3.52
C ILE A 23 18.21 11.94 -2.05
N GLU A 24 18.57 11.05 -1.16
CA GLU A 24 18.77 11.33 0.24
C GLU A 24 20.27 11.33 0.53
N PHE A 25 20.76 12.36 1.22
CA PHE A 25 22.18 12.50 1.47
C PHE A 25 22.46 13.11 2.85
N ALA A 26 23.66 12.88 3.36
CA ALA A 26 24.20 13.56 4.52
C ALA A 26 25.52 14.23 4.16
N VAL A 27 25.83 15.35 4.82
CA VAL A 27 27.09 16.08 4.63
C VAL A 27 27.70 16.37 5.99
N ASN A 28 28.96 15.99 6.16
CA ASN A 28 29.82 16.47 7.25
C ASN A 28 30.63 17.64 6.72
N LEU A 29 30.53 18.79 7.37
CA LEU A 29 31.34 19.98 7.05
C LEU A 29 32.46 20.11 8.09
N ASN A 30 33.69 20.23 7.62
CA ASN A 30 34.87 20.45 8.43
C ASN A 30 35.17 21.94 8.57
N ASP A 31 35.92 22.32 9.60
CA ASP A 31 36.29 23.71 9.86
C ASP A 31 37.17 24.34 8.75
N ASP A 32 37.87 23.53 7.97
CA ASP A 32 38.71 23.93 6.84
C ASP A 32 37.96 24.16 5.55
N ARG A 33 36.61 24.16 5.59
CA ARG A 33 35.69 24.23 4.43
C ARG A 33 35.74 23.03 3.48
N THR A 34 36.33 21.94 3.90
CA THR A 34 36.15 20.64 3.25
C THR A 34 34.90 19.95 3.76
N GLY A 35 34.41 18.95 3.06
CA GLY A 35 33.24 18.18 3.50
C GLY A 35 33.22 16.80 2.88
N GLU A 36 32.51 15.91 3.54
CA GLU A 36 32.24 14.56 3.08
C GLU A 36 30.76 14.44 2.76
N LEU A 37 30.45 14.06 1.53
CA LEU A 37 29.08 13.79 1.07
C LEU A 37 28.83 12.28 1.08
N TYR A 38 27.79 11.88 1.77
CA TYR A 38 27.29 10.51 1.85
C TYR A 38 25.96 10.44 1.10
N LEU A 39 25.92 9.73 -0.02
CA LEU A 39 24.67 9.39 -0.69
C LEU A 39 24.03 8.22 0.07
N LEU A 40 22.91 8.47 0.75
CA LEU A 40 22.23 7.48 1.60
C LEU A 40 21.24 6.66 0.80
N GLN A 41 20.52 7.33 -0.12
CA GLN A 41 19.52 6.65 -0.96
C GLN A 41 19.33 7.41 -2.28
N ILE A 42 19.03 6.65 -3.33
CA ILE A 42 18.60 7.16 -4.63
C ILE A 42 17.36 6.38 -5.08
N ARG A 43 16.33 7.08 -5.53
CA ARG A 43 15.05 6.51 -5.94
C ARG A 43 14.55 7.15 -7.21
N PRO A 44 13.91 6.40 -8.12
CA PRO A 44 13.22 7.03 -9.24
C PRO A 44 12.01 7.80 -8.72
N ILE A 45 11.83 9.01 -9.23
CA ILE A 45 10.56 9.73 -9.05
C ILE A 45 9.54 9.01 -9.94
N VAL A 46 8.54 8.41 -9.33
CA VAL A 46 7.40 7.86 -10.06
C VAL A 46 6.55 9.06 -10.48
N ASP A 47 6.75 9.52 -11.70
CA ASP A 47 5.89 10.52 -12.32
C ASP A 47 4.54 9.86 -12.53
N SER A 48 3.61 10.08 -11.63
CA SER A 48 2.22 9.69 -11.80
C SER A 48 1.57 10.61 -12.83
N LYS A 49 2.01 10.47 -14.09
CA LYS A 49 1.49 11.25 -15.23
C LYS A 49 0.06 10.92 -15.61
N GLN A 50 -0.52 9.89 -15.03
CA GLN A 50 -1.96 9.72 -15.06
C GLN A 50 -2.55 10.64 -14.00
N MET A 51 -2.67 11.92 -14.35
CA MET A 51 -3.51 12.83 -13.56
C MET A 51 -4.89 12.19 -13.48
N LEU A 52 -5.39 12.04 -12.27
CA LEU A 52 -6.76 11.65 -12.06
C LEU A 52 -7.62 12.80 -12.59
N GLU A 53 -8.22 12.60 -13.77
CA GLU A 53 -9.17 13.55 -14.35
C GLU A 53 -10.57 13.36 -13.74
N GLU A 54 -10.79 12.21 -13.10
CA GLU A 54 -12.07 11.83 -12.50
C GLU A 54 -12.19 12.38 -11.07
N ASP A 55 -13.32 12.99 -10.75
CA ASP A 55 -13.65 13.38 -9.38
C ASP A 55 -14.14 12.14 -8.62
N LEU A 56 -13.30 11.63 -7.72
CA LEU A 56 -13.59 10.42 -6.94
C LEU A 56 -14.83 10.56 -6.07
N THR A 57 -15.21 11.79 -5.70
CA THR A 57 -16.39 12.04 -4.87
C THR A 57 -17.71 11.83 -5.62
N ALA A 58 -17.68 11.83 -6.95
CA ALA A 58 -18.85 11.59 -7.79
C ALA A 58 -19.19 10.11 -7.97
N ILE A 59 -18.29 9.20 -7.60
CA ILE A 59 -18.47 7.76 -7.72
C ILE A 59 -19.28 7.26 -6.51
N HIS A 60 -20.29 6.44 -6.75
CA HIS A 60 -21.12 5.89 -5.68
C HIS A 60 -20.44 4.72 -4.96
N ASP A 61 -20.64 4.62 -3.66
CA ASP A 61 -20.05 3.55 -2.82
C ASP A 61 -20.49 2.15 -3.26
N GLU A 62 -21.70 2.02 -3.82
CA GLU A 62 -22.22 0.76 -4.35
C GLU A 62 -21.34 0.17 -5.48
N GLU A 63 -20.63 1.03 -6.22
CA GLU A 63 -19.70 0.64 -7.29
C GLU A 63 -18.31 0.27 -6.78
N CYS A 64 -18.04 0.52 -5.48
CA CYS A 64 -16.73 0.36 -4.88
C CYS A 64 -16.67 -0.90 -4.00
N LEU A 65 -15.57 -1.63 -4.08
CA LEU A 65 -15.19 -2.59 -3.06
C LEU A 65 -14.79 -1.88 -1.77
N LEU A 66 -14.08 -0.75 -1.92
CA LEU A 66 -13.52 0.01 -0.81
C LEU A 66 -13.36 1.48 -1.18
N ARG A 67 -13.63 2.38 -0.23
CA ARG A 67 -13.32 3.81 -0.27
C ARG A 67 -12.53 4.20 0.97
N SER A 68 -11.52 5.01 0.79
CA SER A 68 -10.74 5.62 1.88
C SER A 68 -10.69 7.13 1.72
N HIS A 69 -10.92 7.86 2.82
CA HIS A 69 -10.73 9.30 2.95
C HIS A 69 -9.39 9.65 3.57
N ASN A 70 -8.53 8.65 3.74
CA ASN A 70 -7.20 8.81 4.33
C ASN A 70 -6.21 7.87 3.62
N SER A 71 -5.73 8.33 2.48
CA SER A 71 -4.85 7.54 1.61
C SER A 71 -3.55 8.24 1.27
N LEU A 72 -2.52 7.44 1.01
CA LEU A 72 -1.26 7.85 0.39
C LEU A 72 -1.08 7.07 -0.91
N GLY A 73 -0.55 7.74 -1.89
CA GLY A 73 -0.39 7.23 -3.25
C GLY A 73 -1.08 8.15 -4.24
N HIS A 74 -0.77 7.99 -5.52
CA HIS A 74 -1.37 8.79 -6.58
C HIS A 74 -1.39 8.01 -7.90
N GLY A 75 -2.49 8.10 -8.64
CA GLY A 75 -2.64 7.50 -9.96
C GLY A 75 -3.72 6.42 -10.04
N VAL A 76 -3.72 5.70 -11.14
CA VAL A 76 -4.66 4.62 -11.44
C VAL A 76 -3.90 3.32 -11.66
N SER A 77 -4.44 2.20 -11.17
CA SER A 77 -3.99 0.84 -11.46
C SER A 77 -5.21 0.01 -11.81
N ASP A 78 -5.12 -0.75 -12.91
CA ASP A 78 -6.18 -1.59 -13.47
C ASP A 78 -5.70 -3.00 -13.83
N ASP A 79 -4.63 -3.45 -13.19
CA ASP A 79 -3.94 -4.71 -13.43
C ASP A 79 -4.08 -5.72 -12.28
N VAL A 80 -4.72 -5.34 -11.17
CA VAL A 80 -4.85 -6.16 -9.97
C VAL A 80 -6.20 -6.89 -9.93
N GLN A 81 -6.18 -8.21 -9.82
CA GLN A 81 -7.37 -9.06 -9.67
C GLN A 81 -7.48 -9.70 -8.30
N ASP A 82 -6.40 -9.78 -7.57
CA ASP A 82 -6.25 -10.57 -6.36
C ASP A 82 -6.38 -9.71 -5.11
N VAL A 83 -7.17 -10.21 -4.15
CA VAL A 83 -7.31 -9.59 -2.83
C VAL A 83 -6.94 -10.62 -1.77
N VAL A 84 -6.01 -10.27 -0.90
CA VAL A 84 -5.62 -11.04 0.28
C VAL A 84 -6.10 -10.28 1.51
N TYR A 85 -6.93 -10.89 2.32
CA TYR A 85 -7.47 -10.23 3.50
C TYR A 85 -7.49 -11.09 4.74
N VAL A 86 -7.35 -10.43 5.89
CA VAL A 86 -7.44 -11.08 7.20
C VAL A 86 -8.90 -11.29 7.56
N LYS A 87 -9.23 -12.50 8.01
CA LYS A 87 -10.57 -12.80 8.55
C LYS A 87 -10.68 -12.20 9.94
N THR A 88 -11.54 -11.18 10.07
CA THR A 88 -11.78 -10.44 11.33
C THR A 88 -13.17 -10.76 11.90
N ASP A 89 -13.53 -12.04 11.87
CA ASP A 89 -14.75 -12.54 12.52
C ASP A 89 -14.62 -12.57 14.04
N SER A 90 -15.62 -13.12 14.73
CA SER A 90 -15.65 -13.20 16.19
C SER A 90 -14.49 -13.99 16.82
N SER A 91 -13.73 -14.74 16.03
CA SER A 91 -12.56 -15.50 16.51
C SER A 91 -11.25 -14.70 16.45
N PHE A 92 -11.25 -13.54 15.75
CA PHE A 92 -10.05 -12.70 15.63
C PHE A 92 -9.60 -12.17 17.01
N SER A 93 -8.31 -12.28 17.24
CA SER A 93 -7.62 -11.67 18.37
C SER A 93 -6.25 -11.14 17.94
N ALA A 94 -5.84 -10.01 18.46
CA ALA A 94 -4.53 -9.43 18.20
C ALA A 94 -3.36 -10.38 18.55
N SER A 95 -3.57 -11.33 19.47
CA SER A 95 -2.61 -12.37 19.78
C SER A 95 -2.25 -13.27 18.58
N ASN A 96 -3.11 -13.30 17.55
CA ASN A 96 -2.90 -14.11 16.35
C ASN A 96 -2.08 -13.35 15.27
N ASN A 97 -1.83 -12.06 15.44
CA ASN A 97 -1.13 -11.24 14.46
C ASN A 97 0.24 -11.79 14.02
N PRO A 98 1.07 -12.41 14.89
CA PRO A 98 2.30 -13.06 14.42
C PRO A 98 2.06 -14.22 13.46
N THR A 99 1.07 -15.07 13.74
CA THR A 99 0.70 -16.18 12.84
C THR A 99 0.13 -15.67 11.53
N ILE A 100 -0.67 -14.59 11.58
CA ILE A 100 -1.19 -13.91 10.39
C ILE A 100 -0.05 -13.40 9.51
N ALA A 101 1.01 -12.83 10.11
CA ALA A 101 2.18 -12.35 9.36
C ALA A 101 2.87 -13.50 8.60
N ASP A 102 3.03 -14.67 9.22
CA ASP A 102 3.64 -15.85 8.58
C ASP A 102 2.77 -16.39 7.43
N GLU A 103 1.44 -16.41 7.62
CA GLU A 103 0.50 -16.83 6.57
C GLU A 103 0.54 -15.89 5.36
N ILE A 104 0.59 -14.58 5.60
CA ILE A 104 0.69 -13.55 4.55
C ILE A 104 2.03 -13.66 3.80
N GLU A 105 3.15 -13.82 4.51
CA GLU A 105 4.47 -14.02 3.88
C GLU A 105 4.45 -15.21 2.91
N ARG A 106 3.85 -16.33 3.32
CA ARG A 106 3.72 -17.51 2.48
C ARG A 106 2.90 -17.26 1.22
N ILE A 107 1.83 -16.49 1.32
CA ILE A 107 1.00 -16.10 0.17
C ILE A 107 1.77 -15.13 -0.72
N ASN A 108 2.44 -14.13 -0.15
CA ASN A 108 3.23 -13.13 -0.89
C ASN A 108 4.31 -13.77 -1.76
N ARG A 109 4.99 -14.82 -1.27
CA ARG A 109 6.00 -15.54 -2.07
C ARG A 109 5.43 -16.09 -3.37
N LYS A 110 4.19 -16.60 -3.37
CA LYS A 110 3.53 -17.12 -4.58
C LYS A 110 3.25 -16.02 -5.61
N PHE A 111 2.98 -14.80 -5.14
CA PHE A 111 2.82 -13.64 -6.01
C PHE A 111 4.14 -13.20 -6.64
N LEU A 112 5.23 -13.20 -5.88
CA LEU A 112 6.57 -12.91 -6.38
C LEU A 112 7.01 -13.92 -7.45
N ASP A 113 6.71 -15.21 -7.27
CA ASP A 113 7.02 -16.26 -8.23
C ASP A 113 6.28 -16.10 -9.56
N THR A 114 5.16 -15.39 -9.57
CA THR A 114 4.30 -15.20 -10.76
C THR A 114 4.30 -13.77 -11.29
N ASP A 115 5.09 -12.88 -10.70
CA ASP A 115 5.16 -11.44 -11.04
C ASP A 115 3.77 -10.77 -11.06
N LYS A 116 2.93 -11.12 -10.08
CA LYS A 116 1.59 -10.57 -9.89
C LYS A 116 1.51 -9.74 -8.62
N ASN A 117 0.54 -8.84 -8.62
CA ASN A 117 0.25 -7.99 -7.46
C ASN A 117 -1.12 -8.30 -6.86
N TYR A 118 -1.32 -7.85 -5.62
CA TYR A 118 -2.58 -8.01 -4.90
C TYR A 118 -2.89 -6.80 -4.03
N VAL A 119 -4.15 -6.68 -3.61
CA VAL A 119 -4.58 -5.77 -2.55
C VAL A 119 -4.50 -6.51 -1.22
N LEU A 120 -3.82 -5.93 -0.23
CA LEU A 120 -3.73 -6.47 1.12
C LEU A 120 -4.64 -5.71 2.08
N ILE A 121 -5.56 -6.40 2.76
CA ILE A 121 -6.48 -5.79 3.71
C ILE A 121 -6.36 -6.49 5.07
N GLY A 122 -6.22 -5.73 6.15
CA GLY A 122 -6.19 -6.34 7.48
C GLY A 122 -6.33 -5.36 8.63
N PRO A 123 -6.54 -5.89 9.83
CA PRO A 123 -6.84 -5.11 11.01
C PRO A 123 -5.60 -4.40 11.56
N GLY A 124 -5.78 -3.16 11.97
CA GLY A 124 -4.74 -2.40 12.63
C GLY A 124 -3.57 -2.05 11.71
N ARG A 125 -2.41 -1.87 12.30
CA ARG A 125 -1.21 -1.40 11.59
C ARG A 125 -0.46 -2.55 10.91
N TRP A 126 -0.01 -2.29 9.68
CA TRP A 126 0.97 -3.17 9.04
C TRP A 126 2.40 -2.79 9.47
N GLY A 127 3.22 -3.80 9.75
CA GLY A 127 4.62 -3.58 10.11
C GLY A 127 4.84 -3.09 11.55
N SER A 128 3.83 -3.21 12.42
CA SER A 128 3.98 -2.90 13.83
C SER A 128 4.91 -3.89 14.53
N SER A 129 5.86 -3.40 15.31
CA SER A 129 6.68 -4.25 16.20
C SER A 129 5.89 -4.77 17.40
N ASP A 130 4.76 -4.13 17.72
CA ASP A 130 3.83 -4.54 18.77
C ASP A 130 2.65 -5.30 18.12
N PRO A 131 2.51 -6.61 18.34
CA PRO A 131 1.43 -7.40 17.78
C PRO A 131 0.03 -6.96 18.22
N TRP A 132 -0.08 -6.24 19.34
CA TRP A 132 -1.36 -5.70 19.81
C TRP A 132 -1.82 -4.47 19.04
N LEU A 133 -0.92 -3.83 18.31
CA LEU A 133 -1.21 -2.67 17.47
C LEU A 133 -1.43 -3.02 15.99
N GLY A 134 -1.03 -4.23 15.57
CA GLY A 134 -1.18 -4.64 14.19
C GLY A 134 -0.37 -5.89 13.82
N VAL A 135 -0.32 -6.17 12.53
CA VAL A 135 0.34 -7.36 12.00
C VAL A 135 1.84 -7.08 11.80
N PRO A 136 2.76 -7.83 12.46
CA PRO A 136 4.19 -7.55 12.49
C PRO A 136 4.93 -8.01 11.22
N VAL A 137 4.44 -7.64 10.04
CA VAL A 137 5.10 -7.92 8.77
C VAL A 137 6.32 -7.02 8.56
N LYS A 138 7.30 -7.51 7.80
CA LYS A 138 8.38 -6.71 7.23
C LYS A 138 8.09 -6.48 5.75
N TRP A 139 8.73 -5.48 5.15
CA TRP A 139 8.55 -5.20 3.72
C TRP A 139 8.64 -6.45 2.82
N PRO A 140 9.66 -7.32 2.93
CA PRO A 140 9.73 -8.51 2.08
C PRO A 140 8.55 -9.47 2.21
N HIS A 141 7.82 -9.44 3.35
CA HIS A 141 6.66 -10.31 3.57
C HIS A 141 5.42 -9.89 2.78
N ILE A 142 5.38 -8.65 2.26
CA ILE A 142 4.24 -8.06 1.57
C ILE A 142 4.64 -7.28 0.32
N SER A 143 5.84 -7.50 -0.20
CA SER A 143 6.44 -6.70 -1.28
C SER A 143 5.72 -6.81 -2.63
N ALA A 144 4.89 -7.83 -2.83
CA ALA A 144 4.03 -7.95 -4.01
C ALA A 144 2.67 -7.22 -3.84
N ALA A 145 2.37 -6.64 -2.67
CA ALA A 145 1.16 -5.85 -2.49
C ALA A 145 1.22 -4.56 -3.32
N ARG A 146 0.17 -4.28 -4.11
CA ARG A 146 -0.01 -3.03 -4.86
C ARG A 146 -0.67 -1.95 -4.02
N VAL A 147 -1.55 -2.37 -3.13
CA VAL A 147 -2.24 -1.52 -2.15
C VAL A 147 -2.26 -2.25 -0.83
N ILE A 148 -2.04 -1.51 0.24
CA ILE A 148 -2.12 -1.96 1.62
C ILE A 148 -3.20 -1.16 2.33
N VAL A 149 -4.15 -1.87 2.95
CA VAL A 149 -5.27 -1.28 3.67
C VAL A 149 -5.19 -1.62 5.15
N GLU A 150 -5.20 -0.60 6.00
CA GLU A 150 -5.36 -0.72 7.45
C GLU A 150 -6.84 -0.55 7.80
N GLU A 151 -7.45 -1.60 8.33
CA GLU A 151 -8.84 -1.61 8.75
C GLU A 151 -8.95 -1.44 10.27
N GLY A 152 -9.63 -0.38 10.71
CA GLY A 152 -10.05 -0.24 12.11
C GLY A 152 -11.27 -1.11 12.39
N LEU A 153 -11.26 -1.82 13.51
CA LEU A 153 -12.40 -2.61 14.00
C LEU A 153 -13.01 -1.96 15.25
N GLU A 154 -14.30 -2.18 15.48
CA GLU A 154 -15.00 -1.62 16.63
C GLU A 154 -14.31 -1.99 17.96
N HIS A 155 -13.83 -3.23 18.05
CA HIS A 155 -13.17 -3.78 19.25
C HIS A 155 -11.64 -3.78 19.15
N TYR A 156 -11.10 -3.38 18.02
CA TYR A 156 -9.67 -3.31 17.78
C TYR A 156 -9.33 -1.96 17.14
N ARG A 157 -9.23 -0.94 17.98
CA ARG A 157 -8.99 0.44 17.55
C ARG A 157 -7.51 0.68 17.46
N VAL A 158 -7.06 1.03 16.28
CA VAL A 158 -5.66 1.39 16.05
C VAL A 158 -5.61 2.67 15.23
N ASP A 159 -4.84 3.65 15.71
CA ASP A 159 -4.58 4.85 14.93
C ASP A 159 -3.72 4.51 13.71
N PRO A 160 -3.96 5.16 12.55
CA PRO A 160 -3.16 4.95 11.36
C PRO A 160 -1.67 5.08 11.62
N SER A 161 -0.87 4.23 10.99
CA SER A 161 0.58 4.19 11.21
C SER A 161 1.34 5.22 10.37
N GLN A 162 0.73 6.34 10.03
CA GLN A 162 1.34 7.41 9.25
C GLN A 162 2.66 7.89 9.88
N GLY A 163 3.71 7.99 9.07
CA GLY A 163 4.99 8.58 9.46
C GLY A 163 6.08 7.60 9.91
N THR A 164 5.89 6.30 9.80
CA THR A 164 6.97 5.33 10.06
C THR A 164 7.86 5.12 8.84
N HIS A 165 9.11 4.69 9.03
CA HIS A 165 10.02 4.32 7.93
C HIS A 165 9.43 3.24 7.01
N PHE A 166 8.55 2.39 7.52
CA PHE A 166 7.81 1.41 6.73
C PHE A 166 6.98 2.09 5.64
N PHE A 167 6.28 3.18 5.95
CA PHE A 167 5.45 3.93 4.99
C PHE A 167 6.23 4.77 4.00
N GLN A 168 7.38 5.34 4.41
CA GLN A 168 8.24 6.06 3.48
C GLN A 168 8.71 5.16 2.33
N ASN A 169 8.93 3.88 2.62
CA ASN A 169 9.26 2.89 1.59
C ASN A 169 8.08 2.58 0.66
N LEU A 170 6.84 2.49 1.18
CA LEU A 170 5.66 2.17 0.38
C LEU A 170 5.44 3.15 -0.76
N THR A 171 5.44 4.44 -0.46
CA THR A 171 5.25 5.50 -1.47
C THR A 171 6.37 5.49 -2.51
N SER A 172 7.60 5.15 -2.11
CA SER A 172 8.76 5.06 -3.00
C SER A 172 8.66 3.90 -3.99
N PHE A 173 7.99 2.82 -3.60
CA PHE A 173 7.74 1.67 -4.46
C PHE A 173 6.42 1.77 -5.25
N GLY A 174 5.73 2.90 -5.15
CA GLY A 174 4.44 3.11 -5.83
C GLY A 174 3.30 2.25 -5.27
N VAL A 175 3.42 1.82 -4.00
CA VAL A 175 2.38 1.07 -3.29
C VAL A 175 1.41 2.06 -2.67
N GLY A 176 0.11 1.86 -2.94
CA GLY A 176 -0.95 2.64 -2.31
C GLY A 176 -1.12 2.22 -0.84
N TYR A 177 -1.41 3.20 0.02
CA TYR A 177 -1.72 2.94 1.42
C TYR A 177 -3.04 3.62 1.78
N PHE A 178 -3.98 2.84 2.30
CA PHE A 178 -5.31 3.30 2.67
C PHE A 178 -5.59 2.98 4.14
N THR A 179 -6.29 3.89 4.80
CA THR A 179 -6.87 3.63 6.12
C THR A 179 -8.38 3.74 6.04
N ILE A 180 -9.09 2.78 6.63
CA ILE A 180 -10.54 2.77 6.73
C ILE A 180 -10.97 2.46 8.16
N ASN A 181 -12.02 3.13 8.63
CA ASN A 181 -12.67 2.87 9.91
C ASN A 181 -14.19 2.80 9.71
N PRO A 182 -14.73 1.72 9.10
CA PRO A 182 -16.14 1.64 8.71
C PRO A 182 -17.11 1.86 9.88
N TYR A 183 -16.73 1.47 11.10
CA TYR A 183 -17.54 1.67 12.31
C TYR A 183 -17.64 3.15 12.76
N LYS A 184 -16.83 4.06 12.18
CA LYS A 184 -16.85 5.51 12.42
C LYS A 184 -17.37 6.29 11.21
N GLU A 185 -17.89 5.60 10.19
CA GLU A 185 -18.25 6.19 8.90
C GLU A 185 -17.05 6.90 8.21
N ASP A 186 -15.83 6.47 8.54
CA ASP A 186 -14.59 6.95 7.93
C ASP A 186 -14.09 5.88 6.96
N GLY A 187 -14.54 6.01 5.72
CA GLY A 187 -14.33 5.04 4.66
C GLY A 187 -15.43 3.99 4.56
N PHE A 188 -15.39 3.21 3.50
CA PHE A 188 -16.37 2.22 3.13
C PHE A 188 -15.70 0.91 2.72
N TYR A 189 -16.31 -0.23 3.05
CA TYR A 189 -15.76 -1.53 2.73
C TYR A 189 -16.85 -2.60 2.59
N GLN A 190 -16.93 -3.20 1.40
CA GLN A 190 -17.88 -4.29 1.10
C GLN A 190 -17.24 -5.67 1.33
N ARG A 191 -16.97 -6.01 2.58
CA ARG A 191 -16.38 -7.30 2.92
C ARG A 191 -17.23 -8.49 2.43
N SER A 192 -18.56 -8.37 2.47
CA SER A 192 -19.47 -9.40 2.00
C SER A 192 -19.25 -9.81 0.55
N VAL A 193 -18.78 -8.89 -0.30
CA VAL A 193 -18.42 -9.20 -1.69
C VAL A 193 -17.24 -10.17 -1.73
N LEU A 194 -16.18 -9.92 -0.93
CA LEU A 194 -15.02 -10.81 -0.85
C LEU A 194 -15.40 -12.18 -0.27
N ASP A 195 -16.25 -12.19 0.75
CA ASP A 195 -16.70 -13.43 1.41
C ASP A 195 -17.55 -14.30 0.47
N SER A 196 -18.23 -13.69 -0.51
CA SER A 196 -19.03 -14.40 -1.52
C SER A 196 -18.21 -15.04 -2.64
N LEU A 197 -16.99 -14.58 -2.88
CA LEU A 197 -16.12 -15.11 -3.92
C LEU A 197 -15.51 -16.47 -3.50
N PRO A 198 -15.28 -17.40 -4.44
CA PRO A 198 -14.55 -18.63 -4.14
C PRO A 198 -13.11 -18.29 -3.73
N ALA A 199 -12.64 -18.92 -2.65
CA ALA A 199 -11.27 -18.75 -2.22
C ALA A 199 -10.31 -19.43 -3.21
N VAL A 200 -9.26 -18.70 -3.63
CA VAL A 200 -8.11 -19.28 -4.32
C VAL A 200 -7.25 -20.04 -3.31
N GLU A 201 -7.11 -19.46 -2.12
CA GLU A 201 -6.46 -20.06 -0.97
C GLU A 201 -7.11 -19.53 0.31
N GLU A 202 -7.29 -20.39 1.30
CA GLU A 202 -7.78 -20.02 2.60
C GLU A 202 -6.98 -20.74 3.69
N THR A 203 -6.60 -19.98 4.70
CA THR A 203 -5.93 -20.46 5.91
C THR A 203 -6.85 -20.27 7.12
N GLN A 204 -6.33 -20.49 8.32
CA GLN A 204 -7.08 -20.18 9.53
C GLN A 204 -7.45 -18.71 9.63
N TRP A 205 -6.55 -17.79 9.26
CA TRP A 205 -6.71 -16.35 9.49
C TRP A 205 -6.76 -15.50 8.22
N VAL A 206 -6.28 -16.03 7.09
CA VAL A 206 -6.13 -15.26 5.86
C VAL A 206 -6.90 -15.91 4.74
N ARG A 207 -7.55 -15.10 3.92
CA ARG A 207 -8.25 -15.55 2.73
C ARG A 207 -7.75 -14.77 1.51
N HIS A 208 -7.47 -15.50 0.44
CA HIS A 208 -7.12 -14.99 -0.87
C HIS A 208 -8.26 -15.29 -1.83
N VAL A 209 -8.77 -14.27 -2.46
CA VAL A 209 -9.80 -14.34 -3.51
C VAL A 209 -9.32 -13.66 -4.77
N ARG A 210 -9.88 -14.07 -5.91
CA ARG A 210 -9.58 -13.48 -7.21
C ARG A 210 -10.84 -13.07 -7.93
N PHE A 211 -10.88 -11.82 -8.37
CA PHE A 211 -11.93 -11.31 -9.24
C PHE A 211 -11.74 -11.82 -10.68
N PRO A 212 -12.85 -12.03 -11.43
CA PRO A 212 -12.77 -12.48 -12.82
C PRO A 212 -12.15 -11.45 -13.78
N LYS A 213 -12.26 -10.15 -13.44
CA LYS A 213 -11.67 -9.02 -14.17
C LYS A 213 -10.84 -8.17 -13.19
N PRO A 214 -9.86 -7.39 -13.66
CA PRO A 214 -9.11 -6.48 -12.81
C PRO A 214 -10.00 -5.47 -12.08
N LEU A 215 -9.59 -5.13 -10.87
CA LEU A 215 -10.11 -4.01 -10.08
C LEU A 215 -9.52 -2.71 -10.62
N LYS A 216 -10.31 -1.64 -10.68
CA LYS A 216 -9.79 -0.30 -10.95
C LYS A 216 -9.50 0.40 -9.62
N ILE A 217 -8.24 0.64 -9.34
CA ILE A 217 -7.75 1.31 -8.13
C ILE A 217 -7.40 2.75 -8.51
N MET A 218 -7.99 3.71 -7.84
CA MET A 218 -7.77 5.15 -8.08
C MET A 218 -7.35 5.84 -6.80
N MET A 219 -6.30 6.66 -6.87
CA MET A 219 -5.71 7.34 -5.72
C MET A 219 -5.47 8.81 -6.05
N ASP A 220 -6.03 9.72 -5.25
CA ASP A 220 -5.74 11.15 -5.26
C ASP A 220 -4.99 11.54 -3.98
N GLY A 221 -3.68 11.44 -3.99
CA GLY A 221 -2.85 11.75 -2.83
C GLY A 221 -2.90 13.21 -2.40
N LYS A 222 -3.39 14.14 -3.23
CA LYS A 222 -3.58 15.55 -2.84
C LYS A 222 -4.83 15.73 -2.00
N LYS A 223 -5.90 15.02 -2.35
CA LYS A 223 -7.17 15.03 -1.61
C LYS A 223 -7.21 13.96 -0.51
N GLN A 224 -6.22 13.06 -0.47
CA GLN A 224 -6.19 11.87 0.40
C GLN A 224 -7.35 10.90 0.16
N GLU A 225 -7.94 10.95 -1.03
CA GLU A 225 -9.05 10.10 -1.44
C GLU A 225 -8.56 8.91 -2.26
N ALA A 226 -9.10 7.74 -2.00
CA ALA A 226 -8.84 6.57 -2.82
C ALA A 226 -10.05 5.63 -2.91
N LEU A 227 -10.13 4.93 -4.04
CA LEU A 227 -11.17 3.95 -4.32
C LEU A 227 -10.56 2.67 -4.87
N ILE A 228 -11.20 1.55 -4.56
CA ILE A 228 -11.07 0.29 -5.29
C ILE A 228 -12.45 -0.02 -5.85
N MET A 229 -12.61 0.11 -7.15
CA MET A 229 -13.88 -0.17 -7.82
C MET A 229 -14.05 -1.66 -8.08
N LEU A 230 -15.28 -2.13 -7.95
CA LEU A 230 -15.68 -3.46 -8.43
C LEU A 230 -15.57 -3.54 -9.95
N PRO A 231 -15.24 -4.71 -10.52
CA PRO A 231 -15.25 -4.90 -11.95
C PRO A 231 -16.66 -4.63 -12.49
N GLN A 232 -16.77 -3.72 -13.45
CA GLN A 232 -18.06 -3.46 -14.09
C GLN A 232 -18.41 -4.64 -15.02
N GLU A 233 -19.66 -5.10 -14.93
CA GLU A 233 -20.22 -5.97 -15.95
C GLU A 233 -20.37 -5.13 -17.22
N GLU A 234 -19.84 -5.64 -18.33
CA GLU A 234 -20.14 -5.02 -19.62
C GLU A 234 -21.66 -5.14 -19.83
N LYS A 235 -22.33 -3.99 -19.90
CA LYS A 235 -23.71 -3.96 -20.38
C LYS A 235 -23.66 -4.36 -21.86
N GLU A 236 -24.13 -5.61 -22.14
CA GLU A 236 -24.38 -6.07 -23.50
C GLU A 236 -25.35 -5.13 -24.23
#